data_11476fbe17a4fc1e2191eec8a5185759
#
_entry.id   11476fbe17a4fc1e2191eec8a5185759
#
_cell.length_a   1.000
_cell.length_b   1.000
_cell.length_c   1.000
_cell.angle_alpha   90.00
_cell.angle_beta   90.00
_cell.angle_gamma   90.00
#
_symmetry.space_group_name_H-M   'P 1'
#
loop_
_entity.id
_entity.type
_entity.pdbx_description
1 polymer ?
#
loop_
_entity_poly.entity_id
_entity_poly.type
_entity_poly.pdbx_seq_one_letter_code
_entity_poly.pdbx_strand_id
1 'polypeptide(L)'
;MAVSPELEGLRRIAPSRFLSFSFPNPFLGHASNPYGDGGGGGAGECIRVAVLDSPLPAPAVPRTAAMLVLAGRHRDWIFSTRAGHLHLLLSTRFSRLVLAGPELSAPSPPVIPCAARPDPDPAHARLLPLLLALCPMVAFRDNAVPEVPLLTFHDDLLRLAPVKFVTGPVVGEMVVEDVAIDSAPGSPELRRRLRFKRMPCLVQTQVRLCQLPAAAAASSSSSLMEALEGSGGFLQPDVGGSLVEPYLQAMVAGLAVIAPSIEKSIQSGVRPRCLCAGVGGGSLPMSIRVGLQFNVLGVEADGVVLDVARNHFGLVEDEFLHVHVGDAIQMIEDFSRRREPDMKFSAVMVDLDSSDAMCSVSAPPLEMIHGSVLLAARTILDQQGVLILNVIPPPADGSFYKGLVDVLHQVFAELYEIDVGNGENFVLTATVSPMETSLADNSGHFLTELRKLAGNFLEHIRRI
;
A
#
# COMPACT_ATOMS: atom_id res chain seq x y z
N MET A 1 -3.75 46.63 -7.97
CA MET A 1 -2.75 45.98 -7.10
C MET A 1 -1.79 45.23 -8.03
N ALA A 2 -0.48 45.58 -8.00
CA ALA A 2 0.50 44.81 -8.76
C ALA A 2 0.60 43.40 -8.15
N VAL A 3 0.29 42.39 -8.95
CA VAL A 3 0.45 40.97 -8.57
C VAL A 3 1.95 40.75 -8.42
N SER A 4 2.39 40.13 -7.31
CA SER A 4 3.82 39.86 -7.14
C SER A 4 4.31 38.94 -8.27
N PRO A 5 5.56 39.08 -8.74
CA PRO A 5 6.12 38.26 -9.82
C PRO A 5 5.99 36.75 -9.56
N GLU A 6 5.98 36.34 -8.30
CA GLU A 6 5.81 34.94 -7.88
C GLU A 6 4.40 34.42 -8.17
N LEU A 7 3.37 35.24 -7.96
CA LEU A 7 1.98 34.88 -8.29
C LEU A 7 1.72 34.85 -9.81
N GLU A 8 2.41 35.67 -10.62
CA GLU A 8 2.36 35.58 -12.07
C GLU A 8 2.92 34.25 -12.59
N GLY A 9 3.96 33.72 -11.96
CA GLY A 9 4.49 32.39 -12.25
C GLY A 9 3.47 31.28 -12.06
N LEU A 10 2.56 31.40 -11.09
CA LEU A 10 1.51 30.40 -10.81
C LEU A 10 0.39 30.38 -11.84
N ARG A 11 0.26 31.40 -12.68
CA ARG A 11 -0.77 31.45 -13.75
C ARG A 11 -0.50 30.50 -14.92
N ARG A 12 0.61 29.76 -14.91
CA ARG A 12 0.97 28.75 -15.90
C ARG A 12 1.28 27.43 -15.21
N ILE A 13 0.98 26.31 -15.86
CA ILE A 13 1.48 25.00 -15.43
C ILE A 13 2.98 24.94 -15.72
N ALA A 14 3.76 24.52 -14.73
CA ALA A 14 5.18 24.21 -14.90
C ALA A 14 5.44 22.78 -14.40
N PRO A 15 5.81 21.84 -15.28
CA PRO A 15 5.96 20.43 -14.92
C PRO A 15 6.82 20.24 -13.68
N SER A 16 6.36 19.37 -12.77
CA SER A 16 7.02 19.03 -11.51
C SER A 16 7.20 20.21 -10.54
N ARG A 17 6.44 21.30 -10.71
CA ARG A 17 6.47 22.40 -9.75
C ARG A 17 5.93 21.93 -8.41
N PHE A 18 6.67 22.29 -7.38
CA PHE A 18 6.24 22.21 -5.99
C PHE A 18 6.55 23.54 -5.32
N LEU A 19 5.51 24.23 -4.87
CA LEU A 19 5.63 25.50 -4.15
C LEU A 19 4.73 25.45 -2.92
N SER A 20 5.20 25.92 -1.78
CA SER A 20 4.35 26.10 -0.60
C SER A 20 4.57 27.47 0.04
N PHE A 21 3.50 28.04 0.56
CA PHE A 21 3.48 29.34 1.22
C PHE A 21 2.40 29.40 2.29
N SER A 22 2.53 30.38 3.22
CA SER A 22 1.51 30.67 4.21
C SER A 22 0.46 31.62 3.64
N PHE A 23 -0.80 31.39 3.96
CA PHE A 23 -1.92 32.21 3.54
C PHE A 23 -2.83 32.49 4.75
N PRO A 24 -3.42 33.69 4.87
CA PRO A 24 -4.38 33.99 5.94
C PRO A 24 -5.49 32.94 6.01
N ASN A 25 -5.78 32.44 7.20
CA ASN A 25 -6.76 31.38 7.37
C ASN A 25 -8.19 31.86 7.03
N PRO A 26 -8.82 31.36 5.95
CA PRO A 26 -10.16 31.78 5.56
C PRO A 26 -11.26 31.22 6.46
N PHE A 27 -10.91 30.35 7.41
CA PHE A 27 -11.83 29.73 8.36
C PHE A 27 -11.83 30.42 9.72
N LEU A 28 -10.95 31.40 9.94
CA LEU A 28 -10.77 32.07 11.24
C LEU A 28 -12.09 32.72 11.71
N GLY A 29 -12.47 32.46 12.96
CA GLY A 29 -13.70 32.98 13.54
C GLY A 29 -15.02 32.32 13.09
N HIS A 30 -14.94 31.19 12.40
CA HIS A 30 -16.12 30.42 11.95
C HIS A 30 -16.25 29.10 12.70
N ALA A 31 -17.47 28.73 13.08
CA ALA A 31 -17.77 27.47 13.78
C ALA A 31 -17.37 26.22 12.99
N SER A 32 -17.24 26.33 11.67
CA SER A 32 -16.79 25.26 10.76
C SER A 32 -15.27 25.29 10.48
N ASN A 33 -14.47 25.89 11.36
CA ASN A 33 -13.01 25.90 11.21
C ASN A 33 -12.46 24.47 11.37
N PRO A 34 -11.92 23.84 10.29
CA PRO A 34 -11.41 22.47 10.35
C PRO A 34 -10.15 22.33 11.21
N TYR A 35 -9.57 23.44 11.65
CA TYR A 35 -8.31 23.47 12.40
C TYR A 35 -8.50 23.86 13.88
N GLY A 36 -9.74 24.11 14.31
CA GLY A 36 -10.08 24.59 15.65
C GLY A 36 -9.68 26.04 15.87
N ASP A 37 -10.30 26.70 16.83
CA ASP A 37 -9.88 28.00 17.34
C ASP A 37 -8.69 27.76 18.29
N GLY A 38 -7.46 27.72 17.77
CA GLY A 38 -6.25 27.39 18.51
C GLY A 38 -6.15 28.13 19.84
N GLY A 39 -6.47 27.42 20.92
CA GLY A 39 -6.35 27.91 22.28
C GLY A 39 -4.89 28.09 22.67
N GLY A 40 -4.26 29.19 22.27
CA GLY A 40 -2.91 29.58 22.68
C GLY A 40 -2.09 30.21 21.57
N GLY A 41 -2.09 31.55 21.54
CA GLY A 41 -1.06 32.42 20.93
C GLY A 41 -0.70 32.15 19.47
N GLY A 42 -1.45 32.68 18.49
CA GLY A 42 -1.02 32.80 17.10
C GLY A 42 -1.12 31.56 16.20
N ALA A 43 -1.35 30.38 16.74
CA ALA A 43 -1.56 29.17 15.98
C ALA A 43 -2.98 29.14 15.39
N GLY A 44 -3.10 29.36 14.08
CA GLY A 44 -4.39 29.31 13.39
C GLY A 44 -4.71 30.55 12.55
N GLU A 45 -3.93 31.61 12.63
CA GLU A 45 -4.12 32.82 11.82
C GLU A 45 -3.78 32.58 10.33
N CYS A 46 -2.87 31.63 10.05
CA CYS A 46 -2.49 31.24 8.70
C CYS A 46 -2.68 29.75 8.46
N ILE A 47 -2.90 29.40 7.20
CA ILE A 47 -2.85 28.05 6.67
C ILE A 47 -1.66 27.90 5.74
N ARG A 48 -1.11 26.69 5.65
CA ARG A 48 -0.15 26.32 4.63
C ARG A 48 -0.88 25.96 3.36
N VAL A 49 -0.44 26.53 2.25
CA VAL A 49 -0.94 26.19 0.91
C VAL A 49 0.22 25.62 0.10
N ALA A 50 0.02 24.44 -0.50
CA ALA A 50 0.98 23.84 -1.42
C ALA A 50 0.36 23.73 -2.81
N VAL A 51 1.08 24.19 -3.83
CA VAL A 51 0.70 24.12 -5.24
C VAL A 51 1.60 23.12 -5.95
N LEU A 52 0.99 22.11 -6.56
CA LEU A 52 1.65 20.99 -7.20
C LEU A 52 1.24 20.96 -8.67
N ASP A 53 2.20 20.98 -9.59
CA ASP A 53 1.96 20.79 -11.01
C ASP A 53 2.43 19.41 -11.47
N SER A 54 1.60 18.71 -12.25
CA SER A 54 1.89 17.40 -12.77
C SER A 54 3.20 17.37 -13.57
N PRO A 55 4.03 16.33 -13.42
CA PRO A 55 5.19 16.11 -14.28
C PRO A 55 4.76 15.71 -15.71
N LEU A 56 3.52 15.24 -15.88
CA LEU A 56 2.99 14.82 -17.17
C LEU A 56 2.65 16.03 -18.04
N PRO A 57 2.67 15.88 -19.38
CA PRO A 57 2.25 16.93 -20.29
C PRO A 57 0.85 17.45 -19.97
N ALA A 58 0.69 18.76 -19.80
CA ALA A 58 -0.60 19.34 -19.53
C ALA A 58 -1.51 19.27 -20.79
N PRO A 59 -2.79 18.92 -20.64
CA PRO A 59 -3.76 19.01 -21.73
C PRO A 59 -3.97 20.48 -22.15
N ALA A 60 -4.60 20.68 -23.32
CA ALA A 60 -4.88 22.03 -23.83
C ALA A 60 -5.67 22.90 -22.85
N VAL A 61 -6.49 22.28 -21.99
CA VAL A 61 -7.17 22.93 -20.85
C VAL A 61 -6.75 22.18 -19.58
N PRO A 62 -5.79 22.72 -18.82
CA PRO A 62 -5.36 22.10 -17.59
C PRO A 62 -6.45 22.19 -16.53
N ARG A 63 -6.68 21.08 -15.83
CA ARG A 63 -7.65 20.98 -14.73
C ARG A 63 -6.94 21.16 -13.40
N THR A 64 -7.55 21.94 -12.52
CA THR A 64 -7.10 22.16 -11.15
C THR A 64 -8.07 21.51 -10.17
N ALA A 65 -7.56 20.88 -9.11
CA ALA A 65 -8.34 20.44 -7.96
C ALA A 65 -7.70 20.95 -6.68
N ALA A 66 -8.46 20.94 -5.60
CA ALA A 66 -7.97 21.24 -4.26
C ALA A 66 -8.21 20.05 -3.33
N MET A 67 -7.41 19.97 -2.26
CA MET A 67 -7.60 18.99 -1.18
C MET A 67 -7.34 19.65 0.15
N LEU A 68 -8.23 19.42 1.12
CA LEU A 68 -8.07 19.90 2.47
C LEU A 68 -7.30 18.88 3.30
N VAL A 69 -6.16 19.31 3.85
CA VAL A 69 -5.35 18.50 4.77
C VAL A 69 -5.85 18.75 6.18
N LEU A 70 -6.37 17.71 6.83
CA LEU A 70 -6.96 17.82 8.16
C LEU A 70 -5.92 18.04 9.25
N ALA A 71 -6.33 18.61 10.39
CA ALA A 71 -5.51 18.66 11.58
C ALA A 71 -5.10 17.23 12.00
N GLY A 72 -3.85 17.08 12.44
CA GLY A 72 -3.25 15.76 12.71
C GLY A 72 -2.66 15.05 11.49
N ARG A 73 -3.12 15.34 10.26
CA ARG A 73 -2.60 14.73 9.03
C ARG A 73 -1.51 15.56 8.32
N HIS A 74 -1.37 16.82 8.65
CA HIS A 74 -0.45 17.77 7.99
C HIS A 74 1.04 17.41 8.10
N ARG A 75 1.40 16.49 8.98
CA ARG A 75 2.77 15.95 9.16
C ARG A 75 2.98 14.57 8.57
N ASP A 76 1.92 13.90 8.17
CA ASP A 76 2.02 12.62 7.49
C ASP A 76 2.80 12.77 6.19
N TRP A 77 3.64 11.80 5.86
CA TRP A 77 4.44 11.83 4.64
C TRP A 77 3.62 12.01 3.37
N ILE A 78 2.37 11.55 3.37
CA ILE A 78 1.44 11.76 2.26
C ILE A 78 1.25 13.26 1.98
N PHE A 79 1.15 14.07 3.04
CA PHE A 79 0.84 15.50 2.95
C PHE A 79 2.05 16.41 3.13
N SER A 80 3.18 15.91 3.61
CA SER A 80 4.35 16.73 3.97
C SER A 80 5.57 16.49 3.10
N THR A 81 5.61 15.41 2.30
CA THR A 81 6.76 15.11 1.45
C THR A 81 6.43 15.29 -0.04
N ARG A 82 7.48 15.58 -0.83
CA ARG A 82 7.35 15.69 -2.29
C ARG A 82 6.83 14.37 -2.91
N ALA A 83 7.29 13.22 -2.43
CA ALA A 83 6.83 11.91 -2.92
C ALA A 83 5.34 11.72 -2.66
N GLY A 84 4.86 11.99 -1.44
CA GLY A 84 3.45 11.88 -1.09
C GLY A 84 2.57 12.81 -1.92
N HIS A 85 2.99 14.06 -2.08
CA HIS A 85 2.29 15.04 -2.92
C HIS A 85 2.23 14.59 -4.38
N LEU A 86 3.32 14.03 -4.92
CA LEU A 86 3.35 13.52 -6.28
C LEU A 86 2.38 12.34 -6.47
N HIS A 87 2.36 11.39 -5.53
CA HIS A 87 1.42 10.29 -5.55
C HIS A 87 -0.03 10.78 -5.54
N LEU A 88 -0.38 11.71 -4.64
CA LEU A 88 -1.72 12.33 -4.60
C LEU A 88 -2.08 12.96 -5.95
N LEU A 89 -1.17 13.74 -6.53
CA LEU A 89 -1.40 14.43 -7.79
C LEU A 89 -1.62 13.44 -8.94
N LEU A 90 -0.78 12.41 -9.05
CA LEU A 90 -0.88 11.40 -10.11
C LEU A 90 -2.16 10.55 -9.98
N SER A 91 -2.57 10.21 -8.76
CA SER A 91 -3.80 9.44 -8.52
C SER A 91 -5.07 10.22 -8.93
N THR A 92 -5.04 11.56 -8.80
CA THR A 92 -6.20 12.42 -9.13
C THR A 92 -6.34 12.77 -10.61
N ARG A 93 -5.29 12.55 -11.41
CA ARG A 93 -5.23 12.92 -12.85
C ARG A 93 -5.52 14.40 -13.14
N PHE A 94 -5.29 15.29 -12.19
CA PHE A 94 -5.36 16.72 -12.41
C PHE A 94 -4.00 17.27 -12.87
N SER A 95 -4.02 18.39 -13.61
CA SER A 95 -2.79 19.06 -14.03
C SER A 95 -2.17 19.86 -12.89
N ARG A 96 -3.01 20.31 -11.94
CA ARG A 96 -2.62 20.99 -10.71
C ARG A 96 -3.43 20.50 -9.54
N LEU A 97 -2.77 20.26 -8.41
CA LEU A 97 -3.39 20.03 -7.12
C LEU A 97 -2.97 21.10 -6.14
N VAL A 98 -3.94 21.70 -5.44
CA VAL A 98 -3.72 22.68 -4.38
C VAL A 98 -4.06 22.03 -3.05
N LEU A 99 -3.07 21.87 -2.16
CA LEU A 99 -3.28 21.38 -0.80
C LEU A 99 -3.39 22.58 0.15
N ALA A 100 -4.40 22.59 1.01
CA ALA A 100 -4.57 23.60 2.06
C ALA A 100 -4.70 22.89 3.41
N GLY A 101 -3.89 23.30 4.39
CA GLY A 101 -3.85 22.65 5.70
C GLY A 101 -3.21 23.51 6.79
N PRO A 102 -3.12 23.00 8.02
CA PRO A 102 -2.48 23.71 9.12
C PRO A 102 -0.99 23.96 8.86
N GLU A 103 -0.44 25.00 9.46
CA GLU A 103 1.00 25.24 9.46
C GLU A 103 1.75 24.23 10.34
N LEU A 104 3.03 23.96 10.00
CA LEU A 104 3.90 23.01 10.70
C LEU A 104 4.56 23.64 11.95
N SER A 105 3.82 24.31 12.81
CA SER A 105 4.38 25.24 13.81
C SER A 105 4.74 24.68 15.19
N ALA A 106 4.51 23.41 15.50
CA ALA A 106 4.82 22.83 16.81
C ALA A 106 5.37 21.38 16.73
N PRO A 107 6.13 20.88 17.72
CA PRO A 107 6.46 19.45 17.79
C PRO A 107 5.18 18.61 17.85
N SER A 108 5.20 17.45 17.16
CA SER A 108 4.07 16.53 17.15
C SER A 108 3.92 15.86 18.50
N PRO A 109 2.68 15.67 19.00
CA PRO A 109 2.45 14.79 20.13
C PRO A 109 2.84 13.34 19.75
N PRO A 110 3.19 12.49 20.72
CA PRO A 110 3.55 11.09 20.48
C PRO A 110 2.43 10.29 19.80
N VAL A 111 1.20 10.66 20.07
CA VAL A 111 -0.01 10.12 19.39
C VAL A 111 -0.75 11.28 18.73
N ILE A 112 -1.01 11.13 17.44
CA ILE A 112 -1.66 12.16 16.62
C ILE A 112 -3.13 11.76 16.43
N PRO A 113 -4.10 12.50 17.02
CA PRO A 113 -5.50 12.29 16.71
C PRO A 113 -5.79 12.75 15.28
N CYS A 114 -6.53 11.95 14.52
CA CYS A 114 -7.01 12.33 13.21
C CYS A 114 -8.37 13.02 13.36
N ALA A 115 -8.45 14.27 12.93
CA ALA A 115 -9.68 15.05 13.08
C ALA A 115 -10.82 14.49 12.22
N ALA A 116 -12.06 14.66 12.68
CA ALA A 116 -13.24 14.41 11.89
C ALA A 116 -13.25 15.31 10.63
N ARG A 117 -13.82 14.80 9.56
CA ARG A 117 -13.90 15.53 8.28
C ARG A 117 -14.88 16.72 8.42
N PRO A 118 -14.48 17.92 7.97
CA PRO A 118 -15.42 19.03 7.88
C PRO A 118 -16.42 18.79 6.74
N ASP A 119 -17.57 19.44 6.82
CA ASP A 119 -18.51 19.51 5.70
C ASP A 119 -17.80 20.14 4.49
N PRO A 120 -17.72 19.45 3.33
CA PRO A 120 -16.97 19.91 2.18
C PRO A 120 -17.51 21.21 1.58
N ASP A 121 -18.81 21.43 1.56
CA ASP A 121 -19.44 22.57 0.87
C ASP A 121 -19.06 23.94 1.46
N PRO A 122 -19.19 24.18 2.76
CA PRO A 122 -18.75 25.44 3.35
C PRO A 122 -17.24 25.64 3.32
N ALA A 123 -16.46 24.55 3.40
CA ALA A 123 -15.00 24.63 3.29
C ALA A 123 -14.57 25.03 1.87
N HIS A 124 -15.17 24.42 0.85
CA HIS A 124 -14.93 24.75 -0.54
C HIS A 124 -15.27 26.21 -0.87
N ALA A 125 -16.44 26.68 -0.46
CA ALA A 125 -16.88 28.05 -0.70
C ALA A 125 -15.89 29.12 -0.14
N ARG A 126 -15.26 28.84 1.00
CA ARG A 126 -14.29 29.75 1.62
C ARG A 126 -12.94 29.72 0.94
N LEU A 127 -12.50 28.57 0.45
CA LEU A 127 -11.23 28.43 -0.27
C LEU A 127 -11.34 28.90 -1.73
N LEU A 128 -12.53 28.92 -2.32
CA LEU A 128 -12.74 29.16 -3.73
C LEU A 128 -12.06 30.44 -4.28
N PRO A 129 -12.08 31.61 -3.60
CA PRO A 129 -11.36 32.79 -4.08
C PRO A 129 -9.85 32.56 -4.24
N LEU A 130 -9.22 31.89 -3.27
CA LEU A 130 -7.81 31.51 -3.32
C LEU A 130 -7.56 30.50 -4.46
N LEU A 131 -8.40 29.47 -4.57
CA LEU A 131 -8.25 28.42 -5.58
C LEU A 131 -8.36 28.99 -6.99
N LEU A 132 -9.30 29.89 -7.25
CA LEU A 132 -9.43 30.57 -8.54
C LEU A 132 -8.21 31.47 -8.84
N ALA A 133 -7.66 32.16 -7.84
CA ALA A 133 -6.44 32.93 -8.00
C ALA A 133 -5.22 32.07 -8.36
N LEU A 134 -5.22 30.80 -7.94
CA LEU A 134 -4.17 29.82 -8.22
C LEU A 134 -4.42 29.00 -9.49
N CYS A 135 -5.57 29.15 -10.16
CA CYS A 135 -5.83 28.48 -11.42
C CYS A 135 -4.97 29.00 -12.57
N PRO A 136 -4.51 28.14 -13.49
CA PRO A 136 -3.83 28.57 -14.70
C PRO A 136 -4.74 29.46 -15.55
N MET A 137 -4.19 30.55 -16.13
CA MET A 137 -4.97 31.49 -16.94
C MET A 137 -5.68 30.83 -18.13
N VAL A 138 -5.07 29.82 -18.71
CA VAL A 138 -5.66 29.06 -19.85
C VAL A 138 -6.89 28.24 -19.45
N ALA A 139 -7.17 28.09 -18.15
CA ALA A 139 -8.40 27.45 -17.68
C ALA A 139 -9.61 28.38 -17.73
N PHE A 140 -9.41 29.71 -17.81
CA PHE A 140 -10.45 30.72 -17.96
C PHE A 140 -10.71 30.95 -19.44
N ARG A 141 -11.51 30.09 -20.09
CA ARG A 141 -11.88 30.22 -21.49
C ARG A 141 -13.31 30.77 -21.60
N ASP A 142 -13.55 31.58 -22.62
CA ASP A 142 -14.89 32.07 -22.98
C ASP A 142 -15.62 32.79 -21.83
N ASN A 143 -14.89 33.49 -20.96
CA ASN A 143 -15.37 34.09 -19.70
C ASN A 143 -16.02 33.11 -18.71
N ALA A 144 -15.80 31.81 -18.87
CA ALA A 144 -16.26 30.82 -17.90
C ALA A 144 -15.26 30.72 -16.73
N VAL A 145 -15.79 30.64 -15.52
CA VAL A 145 -14.99 30.38 -14.30
C VAL A 145 -14.68 28.89 -14.26
N PRO A 146 -13.41 28.48 -14.14
CA PRO A 146 -13.06 27.07 -14.05
C PRO A 146 -13.63 26.42 -12.79
N GLU A 147 -14.13 25.20 -12.92
CA GLU A 147 -14.52 24.37 -11.79
C GLU A 147 -13.26 23.83 -11.11
N VAL A 148 -13.17 24.03 -9.77
CA VAL A 148 -12.09 23.52 -8.94
C VAL A 148 -12.68 22.62 -7.86
N PRO A 149 -12.81 21.31 -8.11
CA PRO A 149 -13.39 20.41 -7.12
C PRO A 149 -12.52 20.33 -5.87
N LEU A 150 -13.17 20.22 -4.71
CA LEU A 150 -12.52 19.88 -3.44
C LEU A 150 -12.52 18.36 -3.29
N LEU A 151 -11.33 17.78 -3.37
CA LEU A 151 -11.13 16.35 -3.20
C LEU A 151 -11.03 16.01 -1.71
N THR A 152 -11.54 14.85 -1.33
CA THR A 152 -11.42 14.33 0.02
C THR A 152 -10.45 13.16 0.02
N PHE A 153 -9.50 13.19 0.96
CA PHE A 153 -8.66 12.03 1.24
C PHE A 153 -9.41 11.10 2.18
N HIS A 154 -9.67 9.89 1.72
CA HIS A 154 -10.38 8.87 2.50
C HIS A 154 -9.36 7.92 3.12
N ASP A 155 -9.24 7.94 4.43
CA ASP A 155 -8.70 6.86 5.22
C ASP A 155 -9.54 6.70 6.49
N ASP A 156 -9.49 5.51 7.07
CA ASP A 156 -10.26 5.17 8.26
C ASP A 156 -9.42 5.38 9.55
N LEU A 157 -8.37 6.21 9.47
CA LEU A 157 -7.47 6.46 10.59
C LEU A 157 -8.12 7.36 11.64
N LEU A 158 -8.21 6.85 12.86
CA LEU A 158 -8.61 7.60 14.05
C LEU A 158 -7.41 8.20 14.78
N ARG A 159 -6.31 7.45 14.87
CA ARG A 159 -5.05 7.86 15.53
C ARG A 159 -3.85 7.24 14.85
N LEU A 160 -2.70 7.90 14.99
CA LEU A 160 -1.42 7.48 14.45
C LEU A 160 -0.32 7.74 15.49
N ALA A 161 0.50 6.73 15.77
CA ALA A 161 1.65 6.81 16.65
C ALA A 161 2.91 6.27 15.94
N PRO A 162 3.88 7.11 15.56
CA PRO A 162 5.16 6.63 15.04
C PRO A 162 5.91 5.82 16.11
N VAL A 163 6.31 4.60 15.76
CA VAL A 163 7.07 3.68 16.63
C VAL A 163 8.56 3.81 16.35
N LYS A 164 8.95 3.78 15.06
CA LYS A 164 10.35 3.78 14.65
C LYS A 164 10.53 4.40 13.27
N PHE A 165 11.54 5.25 13.13
CA PHE A 165 12.07 5.68 11.83
C PHE A 165 13.38 4.96 11.58
N VAL A 166 13.55 4.40 10.39
CA VAL A 166 14.72 3.62 9.98
C VAL A 166 15.06 3.96 8.54
N THR A 167 16.32 3.76 8.15
CA THR A 167 16.77 3.95 6.77
C THR A 167 17.47 2.69 6.28
N GLY A 168 16.93 2.09 5.22
CA GLY A 168 17.53 0.95 4.54
C GLY A 168 18.35 1.39 3.32
N PRO A 169 19.36 0.60 2.93
CA PRO A 169 20.23 0.92 1.78
C PRO A 169 19.49 0.83 0.43
N VAL A 170 18.44 0.03 0.33
CA VAL A 170 17.69 -0.20 -0.93
C VAL A 170 16.40 0.61 -0.95
N VAL A 171 15.58 0.51 0.12
CA VAL A 171 14.25 1.14 0.15
C VAL A 171 14.28 2.60 0.62
N GLY A 172 15.38 3.05 1.25
CA GLY A 172 15.52 4.38 1.83
C GLY A 172 14.82 4.52 3.18
N GLU A 173 14.33 5.72 3.46
CA GLU A 173 13.64 6.03 4.73
C GLU A 173 12.30 5.29 4.83
N MET A 174 12.05 4.71 5.99
CA MET A 174 10.82 4.00 6.32
C MET A 174 10.35 4.34 7.73
N VAL A 175 9.05 4.15 7.98
CA VAL A 175 8.43 4.33 9.29
C VAL A 175 7.62 3.09 9.67
N VAL A 176 7.85 2.64 10.90
CA VAL A 176 6.95 1.73 11.61
C VAL A 176 6.03 2.58 12.48
N GLU A 177 4.74 2.41 12.35
CA GLU A 177 3.75 3.18 13.08
C GLU A 177 2.60 2.30 13.55
N ASP A 178 2.07 2.59 14.74
CA ASP A 178 0.86 1.99 15.25
C ASP A 178 -0.32 2.90 14.95
N VAL A 179 -1.41 2.34 14.46
CA VAL A 179 -2.60 3.08 14.04
C VAL A 179 -3.85 2.49 14.64
N ALA A 180 -4.81 3.35 14.98
CA ALA A 180 -6.17 2.97 15.27
C ALA A 180 -7.04 3.25 14.04
N ILE A 181 -7.78 2.25 13.59
CA ILE A 181 -8.61 2.29 12.39
C ILE A 181 -10.07 2.08 12.80
N ASP A 182 -10.98 2.85 12.19
CA ASP A 182 -12.42 2.65 12.33
C ASP A 182 -12.86 1.51 11.41
N SER A 183 -12.84 0.29 11.93
CA SER A 183 -13.23 -0.92 11.17
C SER A 183 -14.67 -1.34 11.35
N ALA A 184 -15.32 -0.92 12.45
CA ALA A 184 -16.74 -1.09 12.71
C ALA A 184 -17.21 -0.05 13.73
N PRO A 185 -18.48 0.43 13.67
CA PRO A 185 -18.99 1.45 14.60
C PRO A 185 -18.76 1.05 16.06
N GLY A 186 -17.93 1.83 16.77
CA GLY A 186 -17.67 1.67 18.20
C GLY A 186 -16.58 0.64 18.57
N SER A 187 -15.89 0.02 17.62
CA SER A 187 -14.80 -0.92 17.90
C SER A 187 -13.58 -0.63 17.02
N PRO A 188 -12.69 0.29 17.42
CA PRO A 188 -11.48 0.57 16.69
C PRO A 188 -10.54 -0.65 16.69
N GLU A 189 -9.94 -0.94 15.53
CA GLU A 189 -8.92 -1.97 15.36
C GLU A 189 -7.54 -1.33 15.43
N LEU A 190 -6.64 -1.91 16.22
CA LEU A 190 -5.25 -1.47 16.26
C LEU A 190 -4.41 -2.28 15.28
N ARG A 191 -3.60 -1.60 14.52
CA ARG A 191 -2.66 -2.21 13.56
C ARG A 191 -1.29 -1.57 13.67
N ARG A 192 -0.25 -2.35 13.45
CA ARG A 192 1.10 -1.87 13.15
C ARG A 192 1.31 -1.93 11.66
N ARG A 193 1.84 -0.85 11.07
CA ARG A 193 2.11 -0.78 9.64
C ARG A 193 3.51 -0.26 9.34
N LEU A 194 4.04 -0.70 8.20
CA LEU A 194 5.29 -0.23 7.61
C LEU A 194 4.97 0.61 6.37
N ARG A 195 5.56 1.78 6.25
CA ARG A 195 5.50 2.61 5.03
C ARG A 195 6.89 3.08 4.62
N PHE A 196 7.12 3.15 3.32
CA PHE A 196 8.32 3.71 2.73
C PHE A 196 8.09 5.17 2.34
N LYS A 197 9.05 6.06 2.64
CA LYS A 197 8.96 7.49 2.31
C LYS A 197 8.90 7.73 0.79
N ARG A 198 9.51 6.84 0.00
CA ARG A 198 9.45 6.90 -1.47
C ARG A 198 8.04 6.64 -2.01
N MET A 199 7.21 5.85 -1.30
CA MET A 199 5.84 5.49 -1.66
C MET A 199 4.90 5.66 -0.45
N PRO A 200 4.75 6.87 0.10
CA PRO A 200 4.11 7.09 1.40
C PRO A 200 2.60 6.85 1.39
N CYS A 201 1.97 6.80 0.22
CA CYS A 201 0.54 6.45 0.08
C CYS A 201 0.29 4.94 0.17
N LEU A 202 1.34 4.10 -0.01
CA LEU A 202 1.22 2.64 0.08
C LEU A 202 1.64 2.15 1.47
N VAL A 203 0.81 1.32 2.05
CA VAL A 203 1.16 0.53 3.23
C VAL A 203 1.85 -0.73 2.73
N GLN A 204 3.13 -0.87 3.06
CA GLN A 204 3.96 -1.99 2.61
C GLN A 204 3.61 -3.29 3.32
N THR A 205 3.21 -3.19 4.57
CA THR A 205 2.73 -4.30 5.38
C THR A 205 1.97 -3.79 6.59
N GLN A 206 1.00 -4.55 7.05
CA GLN A 206 0.33 -4.29 8.32
C GLN A 206 -0.09 -5.59 9.01
N VAL A 207 -0.08 -5.53 10.34
CA VAL A 207 -0.53 -6.63 11.20
C VAL A 207 -1.46 -6.07 12.28
N ARG A 208 -2.41 -6.88 12.72
CA ARG A 208 -3.20 -6.55 13.91
C ARG A 208 -2.31 -6.51 15.14
N LEU A 209 -2.67 -5.65 16.09
CA LEU A 209 -2.04 -5.61 17.40
C LEU A 209 -3.00 -6.19 18.44
N CYS A 210 -2.45 -7.02 19.32
CA CYS A 210 -3.15 -7.54 20.48
C CYS A 210 -2.44 -7.13 21.76
N GLN A 211 -3.19 -7.07 22.88
CA GLN A 211 -2.60 -6.82 24.19
C GLN A 211 -1.94 -8.08 24.73
N LEU A 212 -0.79 -7.92 25.37
CA LEU A 212 -0.13 -9.00 26.11
C LEU A 212 -0.99 -9.44 27.31
N PRO A 213 -1.18 -10.75 27.54
CA PRO A 213 -2.00 -11.26 28.65
C PRO A 213 -1.61 -10.73 30.03
N ALA A 214 -0.33 -10.46 30.27
CA ALA A 214 0.15 -9.92 31.56
C ALA A 214 -0.29 -8.48 31.82
N ALA A 215 -0.57 -7.70 30.82
CA ALA A 215 -1.06 -6.32 30.95
C ALA A 215 -2.59 -6.28 31.18
N ALA A 216 -3.33 -7.25 30.66
CA ALA A 216 -4.77 -7.37 30.88
C ALA A 216 -5.13 -7.67 32.36
N ALA A 217 -4.18 -8.26 33.14
CA ALA A 217 -4.39 -8.55 34.55
C ALA A 217 -4.16 -7.35 35.48
N ALA A 218 -3.51 -6.29 35.01
CA ALA A 218 -3.10 -5.15 35.84
C ALA A 218 -4.06 -3.93 35.78
N SER A 219 -5.00 -3.87 34.82
CA SER A 219 -5.95 -2.76 34.70
C SER A 219 -7.31 -3.25 34.23
N SER A 220 -8.25 -3.25 35.16
CA SER A 220 -9.67 -3.43 34.90
C SER A 220 -10.20 -2.23 34.11
N SER A 221 -10.15 -2.23 32.78
CA SER A 221 -10.85 -1.31 31.87
C SER A 221 -10.05 -0.34 30.99
N SER A 222 -8.74 -0.49 30.77
CA SER A 222 -8.09 0.33 29.77
C SER A 222 -8.52 -0.08 28.36
N SER A 223 -9.12 0.85 27.62
CA SER A 223 -9.51 0.63 26.23
C SER A 223 -8.27 0.42 25.36
N LEU A 224 -8.40 -0.30 24.22
CA LEU A 224 -7.32 -0.42 23.23
C LEU A 224 -6.70 0.93 22.82
N MET A 225 -7.51 2.00 22.89
CA MET A 225 -7.09 3.38 22.60
C MET A 225 -6.16 3.95 23.68
N GLU A 226 -6.39 3.62 24.96
CA GLU A 226 -5.50 4.00 26.06
C GLU A 226 -4.18 3.24 26.01
N ALA A 227 -4.18 2.00 25.51
CA ALA A 227 -2.96 1.22 25.29
C ALA A 227 -2.05 1.86 24.21
N LEU A 228 -2.62 2.48 23.18
CA LEU A 228 -1.87 3.25 22.19
C LEU A 228 -1.25 4.53 22.79
N GLU A 229 -1.94 5.17 23.74
CA GLU A 229 -1.49 6.39 24.43
C GLU A 229 -0.46 6.11 25.54
N GLY A 230 -0.53 4.93 26.15
CA GLY A 230 0.22 4.56 27.35
C GLY A 230 1.63 4.03 27.17
N SER A 231 2.28 4.25 26.00
CA SER A 231 3.60 3.71 25.65
C SER A 231 3.63 2.23 25.22
N GLY A 232 3.85 2.00 23.96
CA GLY A 232 4.06 0.79 23.16
C GLY A 232 4.59 -0.54 23.74
N GLY A 233 4.73 -0.68 25.05
CA GLY A 233 5.25 -1.90 25.68
C GLY A 233 4.24 -3.03 25.87
N PHE A 234 2.94 -2.76 25.67
CA PHE A 234 1.88 -3.76 25.92
C PHE A 234 1.22 -4.30 24.64
N LEU A 235 1.59 -3.78 23.47
CA LEU A 235 1.03 -4.19 22.19
C LEU A 235 2.03 -5.07 21.44
N GLN A 236 1.56 -6.20 20.94
CA GLN A 236 2.37 -7.10 20.11
C GLN A 236 1.63 -7.46 18.82
N PRO A 237 2.37 -7.77 17.73
CA PRO A 237 1.78 -8.30 16.52
C PRO A 237 1.01 -9.60 16.76
N ASP A 238 -0.18 -9.70 16.19
CA ASP A 238 -0.95 -10.95 16.11
C ASP A 238 -0.48 -11.77 14.91
N VAL A 239 0.55 -12.60 15.12
CA VAL A 239 1.15 -13.44 14.06
C VAL A 239 0.35 -14.71 13.76
N GLY A 240 -0.65 -15.05 14.58
CA GLY A 240 -1.53 -16.22 14.37
C GLY A 240 -2.86 -15.85 13.75
N GLY A 241 -3.14 -14.56 13.55
CA GLY A 241 -4.39 -14.05 13.00
C GLY A 241 -4.50 -14.15 11.48
N SER A 242 -5.67 -13.74 10.97
CA SER A 242 -5.90 -13.64 9.53
C SER A 242 -5.05 -12.52 8.90
N LEU A 243 -4.66 -12.73 7.64
CA LEU A 243 -4.03 -11.69 6.83
C LEU A 243 -4.91 -10.44 6.79
N VAL A 244 -4.29 -9.29 6.98
CA VAL A 244 -5.00 -7.99 7.05
C VAL A 244 -5.21 -7.42 5.65
N GLU A 245 -4.18 -7.54 4.80
CA GLU A 245 -4.24 -7.02 3.44
C GLU A 245 -5.07 -7.95 2.52
N PRO A 246 -6.09 -7.39 1.83
CA PRO A 246 -6.91 -8.17 0.90
C PRO A 246 -6.09 -8.83 -0.21
N TYR A 247 -5.06 -8.15 -0.73
CA TYR A 247 -4.25 -8.72 -1.81
C TYR A 247 -3.42 -9.92 -1.35
N LEU A 248 -2.95 -9.96 -0.10
CA LEU A 248 -2.27 -11.14 0.44
C LEU A 248 -3.23 -12.32 0.60
N GLN A 249 -4.48 -12.06 1.01
CA GLN A 249 -5.54 -13.09 1.04
C GLN A 249 -5.80 -13.64 -0.36
N ALA A 250 -5.86 -12.77 -1.37
CA ALA A 250 -6.03 -13.15 -2.76
C ALA A 250 -4.82 -13.93 -3.31
N MET A 251 -3.57 -13.55 -2.94
CA MET A 251 -2.37 -14.32 -3.30
C MET A 251 -2.40 -15.73 -2.71
N VAL A 252 -2.79 -15.86 -1.45
CA VAL A 252 -2.95 -17.17 -0.81
C VAL A 252 -4.09 -17.95 -1.47
N ALA A 253 -5.20 -17.29 -1.85
CA ALA A 253 -6.31 -17.93 -2.59
C ALA A 253 -5.86 -18.56 -3.91
N GLY A 254 -4.87 -17.98 -4.60
CA GLY A 254 -4.29 -18.53 -5.82
C GLY A 254 -3.76 -19.96 -5.69
N LEU A 255 -3.36 -20.38 -4.48
CA LEU A 255 -2.96 -21.77 -4.21
C LEU A 255 -4.10 -22.78 -4.38
N ALA A 256 -5.37 -22.35 -4.37
CA ALA A 256 -6.51 -23.22 -4.59
C ALA A 256 -6.46 -23.90 -5.96
N VAL A 257 -5.86 -23.24 -6.96
CA VAL A 257 -5.71 -23.76 -8.31
C VAL A 257 -4.96 -25.09 -8.33
N ILE A 258 -3.98 -25.26 -7.43
CA ILE A 258 -3.15 -26.47 -7.31
C ILE A 258 -3.45 -27.27 -6.03
N ALA A 259 -4.57 -27.00 -5.36
CA ALA A 259 -4.91 -27.64 -4.08
C ALA A 259 -4.85 -29.18 -4.13
N PRO A 260 -5.31 -29.88 -5.21
CA PRO A 260 -5.20 -31.35 -5.28
C PRO A 260 -3.74 -31.84 -5.25
N SER A 261 -2.83 -31.13 -5.91
CA SER A 261 -1.40 -31.47 -5.91
C SER A 261 -0.77 -31.27 -4.54
N ILE A 262 -1.10 -30.15 -3.88
CA ILE A 262 -0.64 -29.86 -2.52
C ILE A 262 -1.16 -30.91 -1.53
N GLU A 263 -2.46 -31.23 -1.56
CA GLU A 263 -3.08 -32.22 -0.70
C GLU A 263 -2.39 -33.59 -0.85
N LYS A 264 -2.13 -34.01 -2.09
CA LYS A 264 -1.40 -35.27 -2.39
C LYS A 264 0.03 -35.24 -1.82
N SER A 265 0.73 -34.13 -1.94
CA SER A 265 2.09 -33.98 -1.38
C SER A 265 2.08 -34.11 0.14
N ILE A 266 1.17 -33.43 0.82
CA ILE A 266 1.00 -33.50 2.28
C ILE A 266 0.67 -34.92 2.74
N GLN A 267 -0.27 -35.61 2.05
CA GLN A 267 -0.63 -37.01 2.34
C GLN A 267 0.55 -37.96 2.15
N SER A 268 1.46 -37.65 1.25
CA SER A 268 2.70 -38.41 1.02
C SER A 268 3.83 -38.06 2.02
N GLY A 269 3.56 -37.17 2.99
CA GLY A 269 4.56 -36.73 3.97
C GLY A 269 5.58 -35.71 3.43
N VAL A 270 5.34 -35.18 2.22
CA VAL A 270 6.21 -34.18 1.60
C VAL A 270 5.63 -32.79 1.82
N ARG A 271 6.43 -31.89 2.44
CA ARG A 271 6.04 -30.49 2.58
C ARG A 271 6.18 -29.77 1.24
N PRO A 272 5.10 -29.11 0.74
CA PRO A 272 5.20 -28.26 -0.44
C PRO A 272 6.20 -27.12 -0.21
N ARG A 273 6.87 -26.69 -1.27
CA ARG A 273 7.87 -25.60 -1.20
C ARG A 273 7.32 -24.34 -1.86
N CYS A 274 7.54 -23.21 -1.19
CA CYS A 274 7.15 -21.90 -1.69
C CYS A 274 8.36 -20.95 -1.70
N LEU A 275 8.55 -20.24 -2.80
CA LEU A 275 9.43 -19.09 -2.89
C LEU A 275 8.59 -17.81 -2.79
N CYS A 276 8.86 -16.98 -1.79
CA CYS A 276 8.27 -15.65 -1.64
C CYS A 276 9.30 -14.59 -2.08
N ALA A 277 9.10 -14.02 -3.25
CA ALA A 277 9.86 -12.89 -3.76
C ALA A 277 9.23 -11.59 -3.21
N GLY A 278 9.97 -10.90 -2.32
CA GLY A 278 9.46 -9.87 -1.45
C GLY A 278 8.93 -10.45 -0.14
N VAL A 279 9.43 -9.94 0.98
CA VAL A 279 9.04 -10.38 2.33
C VAL A 279 8.31 -9.27 3.08
N GLY A 280 8.76 -8.01 2.92
CA GLY A 280 8.20 -6.88 3.65
C GLY A 280 8.20 -7.14 5.15
N GLY A 281 7.05 -7.05 5.81
CA GLY A 281 6.90 -7.36 7.24
C GLY A 281 6.78 -8.86 7.56
N GLY A 282 6.79 -9.75 6.58
CA GLY A 282 6.77 -11.19 6.78
C GLY A 282 5.39 -11.83 6.89
N SER A 283 4.31 -11.09 6.69
CA SER A 283 2.94 -11.62 6.83
C SER A 283 2.64 -12.76 5.87
N LEU A 284 3.03 -12.64 4.59
CA LEU A 284 2.83 -13.68 3.59
C LEU A 284 3.63 -14.96 3.88
N PRO A 285 4.98 -14.92 4.01
CA PRO A 285 5.76 -16.13 4.28
C PRO A 285 5.38 -16.81 5.60
N MET A 286 5.06 -16.05 6.66
CA MET A 286 4.61 -16.59 7.94
C MET A 286 3.26 -17.32 7.80
N SER A 287 2.30 -16.74 7.09
CA SER A 287 0.97 -17.35 6.89
C SER A 287 1.07 -18.65 6.12
N ILE A 288 1.92 -18.72 5.09
CA ILE A 288 2.17 -19.94 4.31
C ILE A 288 2.90 -20.98 5.15
N ARG A 289 3.89 -20.56 5.95
CA ARG A 289 4.65 -21.46 6.83
C ARG A 289 3.79 -22.04 7.95
N VAL A 290 3.10 -21.19 8.70
CA VAL A 290 2.35 -21.58 9.90
C VAL A 290 0.96 -22.12 9.55
N GLY A 291 0.23 -21.40 8.69
CA GLY A 291 -1.16 -21.75 8.34
C GLY A 291 -1.27 -22.92 7.37
N LEU A 292 -0.34 -23.04 6.40
CA LEU A 292 -0.41 -24.05 5.35
C LEU A 292 0.72 -25.09 5.41
N GLN A 293 1.64 -24.95 6.35
CA GLN A 293 2.74 -25.89 6.64
C GLN A 293 3.71 -26.13 5.47
N PHE A 294 3.97 -25.10 4.66
CA PHE A 294 4.96 -25.16 3.60
C PHE A 294 6.40 -25.04 4.14
N ASN A 295 7.34 -25.46 3.32
CA ASN A 295 8.75 -25.07 3.41
C ASN A 295 8.92 -23.78 2.59
N VAL A 296 9.23 -22.66 3.24
CA VAL A 296 9.22 -21.34 2.64
C VAL A 296 10.63 -20.74 2.55
N LEU A 297 11.01 -20.31 1.37
CA LEU A 297 12.16 -19.46 1.14
C LEU A 297 11.68 -18.05 0.81
N GLY A 298 11.92 -17.09 1.71
CA GLY A 298 11.72 -15.67 1.46
C GLY A 298 12.96 -15.03 0.86
N VAL A 299 12.78 -14.04 0.00
CA VAL A 299 13.86 -13.21 -0.53
C VAL A 299 13.51 -11.75 -0.32
N GLU A 300 14.34 -11.01 0.41
CA GLU A 300 14.15 -9.59 0.71
C GLU A 300 15.37 -8.80 0.25
N ALA A 301 15.14 -7.74 -0.52
CA ALA A 301 16.23 -6.96 -1.10
C ALA A 301 16.98 -6.13 -0.05
N ASP A 302 16.30 -5.68 1.01
CA ASP A 302 16.85 -4.79 2.01
C ASP A 302 16.93 -5.49 3.39
N GLY A 303 18.16 -5.75 3.86
CA GLY A 303 18.38 -6.38 5.16
C GLY A 303 17.78 -5.59 6.33
N VAL A 304 17.64 -4.27 6.21
CA VAL A 304 17.00 -3.44 7.25
C VAL A 304 15.50 -3.65 7.28
N VAL A 305 14.84 -3.90 6.14
CA VAL A 305 13.43 -4.31 6.09
C VAL A 305 13.24 -5.64 6.80
N LEU A 306 14.15 -6.60 6.57
CA LEU A 306 14.12 -7.89 7.26
C LEU A 306 14.30 -7.75 8.79
N ASP A 307 15.19 -6.86 9.24
CA ASP A 307 15.34 -6.57 10.67
C ASP A 307 14.08 -5.91 11.26
N VAL A 308 13.42 -5.03 10.51
CA VAL A 308 12.13 -4.45 10.90
C VAL A 308 11.05 -5.53 10.99
N ALA A 309 10.98 -6.46 10.04
CA ALA A 309 10.05 -7.59 10.07
C ALA A 309 10.21 -8.44 11.34
N ARG A 310 11.46 -8.79 11.69
CA ARG A 310 11.79 -9.57 12.90
C ARG A 310 11.44 -8.82 14.19
N ASN A 311 11.81 -7.54 14.27
CA ASN A 311 11.72 -6.79 15.52
C ASN A 311 10.32 -6.17 15.76
N HIS A 312 9.54 -5.92 14.71
CA HIS A 312 8.31 -5.16 14.82
C HIS A 312 7.07 -5.88 14.29
N PHE A 313 7.21 -6.87 13.40
CA PHE A 313 6.07 -7.56 12.76
C PHE A 313 5.95 -9.04 13.12
N GLY A 314 6.87 -9.53 13.98
CA GLY A 314 6.80 -10.89 14.50
C GLY A 314 7.26 -11.97 13.52
N LEU A 315 8.08 -11.62 12.52
CA LEU A 315 8.70 -12.61 11.66
C LEU A 315 9.66 -13.47 12.48
N VAL A 316 9.41 -14.78 12.48
CA VAL A 316 10.26 -15.79 13.12
C VAL A 316 10.67 -16.81 12.08
N GLU A 317 11.97 -16.95 11.86
CA GLU A 317 12.55 -17.99 11.03
C GLU A 317 12.73 -19.28 11.83
N ASP A 318 12.52 -20.41 11.18
CA ASP A 318 12.69 -21.74 11.75
C ASP A 318 13.27 -22.72 10.70
N GLU A 319 13.25 -24.01 10.98
CA GLU A 319 13.74 -25.04 10.04
C GLU A 319 12.99 -25.10 8.70
N PHE A 320 11.79 -24.45 8.58
CA PHE A 320 10.94 -24.44 7.39
C PHE A 320 10.68 -23.05 6.84
N LEU A 321 11.15 -22.01 7.48
CA LEU A 321 11.10 -20.62 6.97
C LEU A 321 12.47 -19.99 7.07
N HIS A 322 13.07 -19.71 5.94
CA HIS A 322 14.33 -18.97 5.83
C HIS A 322 14.16 -17.76 4.95
N VAL A 323 14.81 -16.66 5.30
CA VAL A 323 14.81 -15.44 4.49
C VAL A 323 16.24 -15.11 4.06
N HIS A 324 16.44 -15.03 2.76
CA HIS A 324 17.69 -14.60 2.14
C HIS A 324 17.63 -13.10 1.80
N VAL A 325 18.68 -12.36 2.17
CA VAL A 325 18.82 -10.96 1.76
C VAL A 325 19.48 -10.92 0.38
N GLY A 326 18.75 -10.43 -0.64
CA GLY A 326 19.25 -10.38 -2.01
C GLY A 326 18.15 -10.01 -3.02
N ASP A 327 18.53 -10.00 -4.29
CA ASP A 327 17.62 -9.75 -5.40
C ASP A 327 16.87 -11.05 -5.76
N ALA A 328 15.53 -10.99 -5.67
CA ALA A 328 14.66 -12.13 -5.93
C ALA A 328 14.67 -12.54 -7.42
N ILE A 329 14.75 -11.59 -8.34
CA ILE A 329 14.83 -11.85 -9.79
C ILE A 329 16.12 -12.59 -10.11
N GLN A 330 17.25 -12.08 -9.60
CA GLN A 330 18.54 -12.73 -9.77
C GLN A 330 18.53 -14.15 -9.17
N MET A 331 17.92 -14.35 -8.01
CA MET A 331 17.82 -15.67 -7.38
C MET A 331 17.00 -16.65 -8.23
N ILE A 332 15.84 -16.21 -8.78
CA ILE A 332 15.02 -17.02 -9.68
C ILE A 332 15.84 -17.46 -10.91
N GLU A 333 16.58 -16.55 -11.51
CA GLU A 333 17.46 -16.86 -12.64
C GLU A 333 18.60 -17.83 -12.27
N ASP A 334 19.21 -17.64 -11.09
CA ASP A 334 20.29 -18.51 -10.62
C ASP A 334 19.79 -19.94 -10.37
N PHE A 335 18.64 -20.12 -9.73
CA PHE A 335 18.01 -21.43 -9.57
C PHE A 335 17.65 -22.07 -10.91
N SER A 336 17.14 -21.28 -11.85
CA SER A 336 16.83 -21.77 -13.20
C SER A 336 18.07 -22.27 -13.94
N ARG A 337 19.22 -21.61 -13.78
CA ARG A 337 20.49 -22.04 -14.39
C ARG A 337 21.05 -23.32 -13.78
N ARG A 338 20.92 -23.51 -12.46
CA ARG A 338 21.44 -24.70 -11.76
C ARG A 338 20.69 -25.97 -12.13
N ARG A 339 19.39 -25.86 -12.48
CA ARG A 339 18.52 -26.99 -12.90
C ARG A 339 18.54 -28.19 -11.94
N GLU A 340 18.60 -27.93 -10.63
CA GLU A 340 18.58 -28.95 -9.60
C GLU A 340 17.16 -29.57 -9.52
N PRO A 341 16.97 -30.88 -9.84
CA PRO A 341 15.63 -31.49 -9.86
C PRO A 341 14.94 -31.44 -8.50
N ASP A 342 15.72 -31.58 -7.43
CA ASP A 342 15.22 -31.64 -6.04
C ASP A 342 14.90 -30.26 -5.44
N MET A 343 15.17 -29.18 -6.20
CA MET A 343 14.97 -27.79 -5.74
C MET A 343 13.76 -27.10 -6.39
N LYS A 344 12.75 -27.89 -6.81
CA LYS A 344 11.53 -27.34 -7.40
C LYS A 344 10.59 -26.77 -6.33
N PHE A 345 9.82 -25.74 -6.73
CA PHE A 345 8.82 -25.09 -5.90
C PHE A 345 7.40 -25.46 -6.39
N SER A 346 6.49 -25.71 -5.46
CA SER A 346 5.06 -25.84 -5.76
C SER A 346 4.43 -24.49 -6.06
N ALA A 347 4.96 -23.42 -5.44
CA ALA A 347 4.53 -22.05 -5.71
C ALA A 347 5.70 -21.07 -5.69
N VAL A 348 5.68 -20.10 -6.61
CA VAL A 348 6.49 -18.88 -6.58
C VAL A 348 5.51 -17.72 -6.43
N MET A 349 5.61 -16.98 -5.33
CA MET A 349 4.77 -15.83 -5.02
C MET A 349 5.59 -14.57 -5.13
N VAL A 350 5.11 -13.61 -5.92
CA VAL A 350 5.82 -12.36 -6.21
C VAL A 350 5.04 -11.18 -5.67
N ASP A 351 5.58 -10.56 -4.65
CA ASP A 351 5.08 -9.34 -4.01
C ASP A 351 6.23 -8.31 -3.96
N LEU A 352 6.61 -7.85 -5.14
CA LEU A 352 7.71 -6.91 -5.35
C LEU A 352 7.18 -5.55 -5.79
N ASP A 353 7.59 -4.51 -5.09
CA ASP A 353 7.34 -3.12 -5.50
C ASP A 353 8.28 -2.69 -6.63
N SER A 354 7.79 -1.81 -7.49
CA SER A 354 8.66 -1.02 -8.37
C SER A 354 9.55 -0.10 -7.52
N SER A 355 10.85 -0.06 -7.81
CA SER A 355 11.79 0.82 -7.12
C SER A 355 11.60 2.30 -7.47
N ASP A 356 10.96 2.59 -8.61
CA ASP A 356 10.75 3.94 -9.12
C ASP A 356 9.28 4.36 -8.97
N ALA A 357 9.03 5.24 -7.99
CA ALA A 357 7.70 5.85 -7.77
C ALA A 357 7.23 6.73 -8.96
N MET A 358 8.12 7.07 -9.90
CA MET A 358 7.81 7.79 -11.13
C MET A 358 7.40 6.84 -12.26
N CYS A 359 7.75 5.56 -12.17
CA CYS A 359 7.19 4.55 -13.05
C CYS A 359 5.70 4.41 -12.73
N SER A 360 4.89 4.42 -13.77
CA SER A 360 3.43 4.31 -13.65
C SER A 360 2.98 2.97 -13.04
N VAL A 361 3.84 1.96 -13.01
CA VAL A 361 3.61 0.62 -12.46
C VAL A 361 4.10 0.57 -11.02
N SER A 362 3.22 0.23 -10.06
CA SER A 362 3.58 0.10 -8.66
C SER A 362 4.09 -1.31 -8.31
N ALA A 363 3.52 -2.35 -8.92
CA ALA A 363 3.91 -3.75 -8.76
C ALA A 363 3.45 -4.60 -9.97
N PRO A 364 4.19 -5.62 -10.36
CA PRO A 364 5.59 -5.91 -10.03
C PRO A 364 6.56 -5.00 -10.83
N PRO A 365 7.86 -5.00 -10.52
CA PRO A 365 8.87 -4.33 -11.33
C PRO A 365 8.84 -4.83 -12.78
N LEU A 366 9.11 -3.94 -13.75
CA LEU A 366 9.07 -4.31 -15.17
C LEU A 366 10.04 -5.44 -15.53
N GLU A 367 11.17 -5.54 -14.83
CA GLU A 367 12.15 -6.60 -14.97
C GLU A 367 11.55 -7.97 -14.68
N MET A 368 10.65 -8.07 -13.69
CA MET A 368 9.99 -9.34 -13.30
C MET A 368 9.11 -9.90 -14.41
N ILE A 369 8.53 -9.05 -15.25
CA ILE A 369 7.60 -9.46 -16.32
C ILE A 369 8.29 -9.70 -17.65
N HIS A 370 9.61 -9.61 -17.74
CA HIS A 370 10.35 -10.00 -18.93
C HIS A 370 10.17 -11.50 -19.18
N GLY A 371 9.95 -11.87 -20.45
CA GLY A 371 9.72 -13.27 -20.83
C GLY A 371 10.83 -14.24 -20.39
N SER A 372 12.10 -13.78 -20.35
CA SER A 372 13.23 -14.56 -19.84
C SER A 372 13.12 -14.88 -18.34
N VAL A 373 12.69 -13.91 -17.53
CA VAL A 373 12.50 -14.08 -16.08
C VAL A 373 11.28 -14.96 -15.80
N LEU A 374 10.18 -14.78 -16.54
CA LEU A 374 9.01 -15.64 -16.46
C LEU A 374 9.32 -17.09 -16.84
N LEU A 375 10.15 -17.32 -17.87
CA LEU A 375 10.65 -18.65 -18.23
C LEU A 375 11.54 -19.24 -17.12
N ALA A 376 12.39 -18.43 -16.50
CA ALA A 376 13.18 -18.85 -15.35
C ALA A 376 12.29 -19.24 -14.17
N ALA A 377 11.29 -18.44 -13.85
CA ALA A 377 10.29 -18.73 -12.81
C ALA A 377 9.54 -20.05 -13.10
N ARG A 378 9.09 -20.24 -14.35
CA ARG A 378 8.49 -21.53 -14.77
C ARG A 378 9.45 -22.71 -14.63
N THR A 379 10.73 -22.50 -14.90
CA THR A 379 11.74 -23.57 -14.84
C THR A 379 11.98 -24.05 -13.41
N ILE A 380 11.88 -23.19 -12.40
CA ILE A 380 12.05 -23.56 -10.99
C ILE A 380 10.78 -24.12 -10.35
N LEU A 381 9.63 -24.00 -11.00
CA LEU A 381 8.38 -24.61 -10.57
C LEU A 381 8.34 -26.12 -10.89
N ASP A 382 7.63 -26.90 -10.09
CA ASP A 382 7.31 -28.27 -10.44
C ASP A 382 6.22 -28.32 -11.54
N GLN A 383 5.92 -29.50 -12.07
CA GLN A 383 4.97 -29.63 -13.18
C GLN A 383 3.54 -29.20 -12.83
N GLN A 384 3.17 -29.29 -11.58
CA GLN A 384 1.86 -28.86 -11.05
C GLN A 384 1.98 -27.52 -10.33
N GLY A 385 3.09 -26.83 -10.46
CA GLY A 385 3.37 -25.60 -9.74
C GLY A 385 2.71 -24.36 -10.35
N VAL A 386 2.66 -23.29 -9.55
CA VAL A 386 2.07 -22.00 -9.93
C VAL A 386 3.01 -20.84 -9.66
N LEU A 387 2.96 -19.85 -10.55
CA LEU A 387 3.43 -18.49 -10.31
C LEU A 387 2.24 -17.62 -9.90
N ILE A 388 2.36 -16.90 -8.78
CA ILE A 388 1.35 -15.98 -8.27
C ILE A 388 1.96 -14.58 -8.18
N LEU A 389 1.35 -13.61 -8.86
CA LEU A 389 1.84 -12.24 -8.98
C LEU A 389 0.85 -11.26 -8.37
N ASN A 390 1.31 -10.39 -7.48
CA ASN A 390 0.61 -9.17 -7.11
C ASN A 390 0.82 -8.12 -8.19
N VAL A 391 -0.26 -7.55 -8.75
CA VAL A 391 -0.21 -6.62 -9.90
C VAL A 391 -0.99 -5.35 -9.59
N ILE A 392 -0.29 -4.23 -9.52
CA ILE A 392 -0.87 -2.89 -9.38
C ILE A 392 -0.51 -2.12 -10.67
N PRO A 393 -1.40 -2.14 -11.68
CA PRO A 393 -1.14 -1.51 -12.97
C PRO A 393 -1.16 0.01 -12.89
N PRO A 394 -0.60 0.71 -13.89
CA PRO A 394 -0.71 2.14 -13.98
C PRO A 394 -2.18 2.58 -14.02
N PRO A 395 -2.56 3.65 -13.32
CA PRO A 395 -3.88 4.23 -13.46
C PRO A 395 -4.16 4.61 -14.92
N ALA A 396 -5.28 4.13 -15.48
CA ALA A 396 -5.76 4.45 -16.84
C ALA A 396 -4.98 3.86 -18.02
N ASP A 397 -4.00 3.02 -17.83
CA ASP A 397 -3.33 2.32 -18.93
C ASP A 397 -3.64 0.82 -18.91
N GLY A 398 -4.77 0.43 -19.52
CA GLY A 398 -5.12 -0.99 -19.70
C GLY A 398 -4.17 -1.74 -20.63
N SER A 399 -3.27 -1.05 -21.35
CA SER A 399 -2.31 -1.69 -22.25
C SER A 399 -1.25 -2.47 -21.50
N PHE A 400 -0.79 -1.97 -20.34
CA PHE A 400 0.16 -2.68 -19.48
C PHE A 400 -0.39 -4.03 -19.02
N TYR A 401 -1.60 -4.01 -18.43
CA TYR A 401 -2.24 -5.22 -17.92
C TYR A 401 -2.45 -6.25 -19.04
N LYS A 402 -2.96 -5.82 -20.19
CA LYS A 402 -3.16 -6.69 -21.36
C LYS A 402 -1.82 -7.28 -21.85
N GLY A 403 -0.79 -6.44 -21.96
CA GLY A 403 0.54 -6.90 -22.37
C GLY A 403 1.13 -7.94 -21.40
N LEU A 404 0.94 -7.76 -20.08
CA LEU A 404 1.35 -8.73 -19.07
C LEU A 404 0.61 -10.08 -19.24
N VAL A 405 -0.71 -10.04 -19.40
CA VAL A 405 -1.53 -11.24 -19.65
C VAL A 405 -1.07 -11.95 -20.91
N ASP A 406 -0.83 -11.22 -22.01
CA ASP A 406 -0.35 -11.79 -23.28
C ASP A 406 1.02 -12.49 -23.12
N VAL A 407 1.94 -11.92 -22.36
CA VAL A 407 3.27 -12.53 -22.10
C VAL A 407 3.14 -13.76 -21.20
N LEU A 408 2.29 -13.72 -20.18
CA LEU A 408 2.03 -14.88 -19.31
C LEU A 408 1.43 -16.06 -20.09
N HIS A 409 0.50 -15.83 -21.00
CA HIS A 409 -0.07 -16.87 -21.88
C HIS A 409 0.97 -17.51 -22.82
N GLN A 410 2.05 -16.80 -23.18
CA GLN A 410 3.12 -17.37 -23.97
C GLN A 410 4.02 -18.33 -23.18
N VAL A 411 4.06 -18.17 -21.85
CA VAL A 411 4.98 -18.90 -20.97
C VAL A 411 4.26 -20.02 -20.21
N PHE A 412 3.03 -19.79 -19.75
CA PHE A 412 2.27 -20.68 -18.86
C PHE A 412 1.07 -21.32 -19.57
N ALA A 413 0.58 -22.41 -19.02
CA ALA A 413 -0.49 -23.21 -19.63
C ALA A 413 -1.88 -22.63 -19.41
N GLU A 414 -2.15 -22.13 -18.20
CA GLU A 414 -3.42 -21.53 -17.84
C GLU A 414 -3.20 -20.31 -16.95
N LEU A 415 -4.14 -19.38 -17.02
CA LEU A 415 -4.11 -18.14 -16.28
C LEU A 415 -5.41 -17.93 -15.52
N TYR A 416 -5.28 -17.51 -14.25
CA TYR A 416 -6.38 -17.17 -13.37
C TYR A 416 -6.17 -15.80 -12.78
N GLU A 417 -7.26 -15.08 -12.55
CA GLU A 417 -7.28 -13.72 -12.04
C GLU A 417 -8.18 -13.62 -10.81
N ILE A 418 -7.76 -12.81 -9.85
CA ILE A 418 -8.59 -12.30 -8.77
C ILE A 418 -8.48 -10.78 -8.81
N ASP A 419 -9.59 -10.08 -9.03
CA ASP A 419 -9.69 -8.63 -8.79
C ASP A 419 -9.82 -8.40 -7.30
N VAL A 420 -8.82 -7.75 -6.70
CA VAL A 420 -8.77 -7.51 -5.24
C VAL A 420 -9.74 -6.39 -4.83
N GLY A 421 -10.08 -5.52 -5.77
CA GLY A 421 -11.07 -4.48 -5.58
C GLY A 421 -10.89 -3.33 -6.57
N ASN A 422 -12.00 -2.94 -7.20
CA ASN A 422 -12.14 -1.75 -8.04
C ASN A 422 -11.27 -1.69 -9.31
N GLY A 423 -10.67 -2.79 -9.76
CA GLY A 423 -9.81 -2.81 -10.95
C GLY A 423 -8.47 -2.08 -10.77
N GLU A 424 -8.03 -1.86 -9.54
CA GLU A 424 -6.77 -1.16 -9.23
C GLU A 424 -5.66 -2.12 -8.77
N ASN A 425 -6.02 -3.29 -8.25
CA ASN A 425 -5.10 -4.33 -7.83
C ASN A 425 -5.62 -5.70 -8.23
N PHE A 426 -4.76 -6.51 -8.84
CA PHE A 426 -5.07 -7.86 -9.30
C PHE A 426 -4.06 -8.86 -8.76
N VAL A 427 -4.52 -10.08 -8.54
CA VAL A 427 -3.63 -11.23 -8.35
C VAL A 427 -3.78 -12.15 -9.54
N LEU A 428 -2.66 -12.39 -10.24
CA LEU A 428 -2.60 -13.33 -11.36
C LEU A 428 -1.93 -14.62 -10.92
N THR A 429 -2.58 -15.75 -11.23
CA THR A 429 -2.05 -17.10 -10.98
C THR A 429 -1.85 -17.82 -12.29
N ALA A 430 -0.61 -18.21 -12.59
CA ALA A 430 -0.21 -18.87 -13.83
C ALA A 430 0.28 -20.30 -13.56
N THR A 431 -0.26 -21.31 -14.24
CA THR A 431 0.07 -22.72 -14.03
C THR A 431 1.10 -23.24 -15.04
N VAL A 432 1.99 -24.12 -14.60
CA VAL A 432 2.98 -24.77 -15.49
C VAL A 432 2.31 -25.74 -16.46
N SER A 433 1.28 -26.48 -15.99
CA SER A 433 0.49 -27.46 -16.77
C SER A 433 -1.00 -27.15 -16.69
N PRO A 434 -1.80 -27.61 -17.66
CA PRO A 434 -3.25 -27.50 -17.56
C PRO A 434 -3.78 -28.22 -16.31
N MET A 435 -4.80 -27.67 -15.69
CA MET A 435 -5.42 -28.24 -14.49
C MET A 435 -6.61 -29.14 -14.87
N GLU A 436 -6.57 -30.38 -14.41
CA GLU A 436 -7.57 -31.41 -14.78
C GLU A 436 -8.87 -31.31 -13.97
N THR A 437 -8.90 -30.60 -12.85
CA THR A 437 -10.02 -30.58 -11.90
C THR A 437 -10.69 -29.23 -11.75
N SER A 438 -12.03 -29.22 -11.72
CA SER A 438 -12.82 -28.05 -11.32
C SER A 438 -12.52 -27.67 -9.86
N LEU A 439 -12.36 -26.38 -9.58
CA LEU A 439 -12.18 -25.84 -8.22
C LEU A 439 -13.32 -26.23 -7.25
N ALA A 440 -14.48 -26.65 -7.79
CA ALA A 440 -15.69 -26.92 -7.01
C ALA A 440 -15.69 -28.30 -6.29
N ASP A 441 -14.84 -29.27 -6.69
CA ASP A 441 -14.93 -30.66 -6.23
C ASP A 441 -13.98 -31.02 -5.08
N ASN A 442 -13.23 -30.05 -4.52
CA ASN A 442 -12.20 -30.36 -3.54
C ASN A 442 -12.62 -30.06 -2.10
N SER A 443 -12.80 -31.11 -1.29
CA SER A 443 -13.11 -31.07 0.15
C SER A 443 -11.91 -31.47 1.04
N GLY A 444 -10.67 -31.26 0.57
CA GLY A 444 -9.46 -31.65 1.30
C GLY A 444 -9.14 -30.81 2.54
N HIS A 445 -8.29 -31.36 3.41
CA HIS A 445 -7.82 -30.65 4.61
C HIS A 445 -7.09 -29.34 4.25
N PHE A 446 -6.25 -29.38 3.23
CA PHE A 446 -5.53 -28.19 2.76
C PHE A 446 -6.48 -27.04 2.39
N LEU A 447 -7.55 -27.30 1.65
CA LEU A 447 -8.54 -26.26 1.29
C LEU A 447 -9.28 -25.70 2.50
N THR A 448 -9.47 -26.50 3.55
CA THR A 448 -10.07 -26.02 4.79
C THR A 448 -9.18 -25.01 5.50
N GLU A 449 -7.88 -25.27 5.57
CA GLU A 449 -6.91 -24.31 6.14
C GLU A 449 -6.73 -23.09 5.24
N LEU A 450 -6.69 -23.30 3.92
CA LEU A 450 -6.59 -22.22 2.94
C LEU A 450 -7.75 -21.23 3.05
N ARG A 451 -8.98 -21.69 3.24
CA ARG A 451 -10.17 -20.83 3.43
C ARG A 451 -10.05 -19.89 4.63
N LYS A 452 -9.39 -20.30 5.69
CA LYS A 452 -9.17 -19.45 6.87
C LYS A 452 -8.30 -18.24 6.55
N LEU A 453 -7.33 -18.39 5.65
CA LEU A 453 -6.38 -17.35 5.25
C LEU A 453 -6.87 -16.53 4.05
N ALA A 454 -7.51 -17.19 3.10
CA ALA A 454 -7.93 -16.59 1.83
C ALA A 454 -9.27 -15.83 1.92
N GLY A 455 -10.05 -16.04 3.01
CA GLY A 455 -11.35 -15.39 3.15
C GLY A 455 -12.30 -15.76 1.99
N ASN A 456 -13.01 -14.79 1.46
CA ASN A 456 -13.95 -14.93 0.36
C ASN A 456 -13.29 -14.95 -1.04
N PHE A 457 -11.96 -14.70 -1.14
CA PHE A 457 -11.29 -14.62 -2.44
C PHE A 457 -11.26 -15.92 -3.22
N LEU A 458 -11.46 -17.06 -2.56
CA LEU A 458 -11.62 -18.36 -3.26
C LEU A 458 -12.78 -18.39 -4.26
N GLU A 459 -13.83 -17.62 -4.00
CA GLU A 459 -15.01 -17.52 -4.85
C GLU A 459 -14.80 -16.55 -6.03
N HIS A 460 -13.73 -15.75 -5.98
CA HIS A 460 -13.43 -14.72 -6.98
C HIS A 460 -12.36 -15.16 -7.99
N ILE A 461 -11.88 -16.40 -7.91
CA ILE A 461 -10.89 -16.93 -8.85
C ILE A 461 -11.56 -17.11 -10.22
N ARG A 462 -11.08 -16.41 -11.22
CA ARG A 462 -11.61 -16.46 -12.59
C ARG A 462 -10.52 -16.89 -13.56
N ARG A 463 -10.76 -17.88 -14.39
CA ARG A 463 -9.86 -18.23 -15.50
C ARG A 463 -9.98 -17.19 -16.61
N ILE A 464 -8.86 -16.73 -17.15
CA ILE A 464 -8.78 -15.73 -18.19
C ILE A 464 -7.97 -16.23 -19.39
#